data_c0fff645b3b7baa3b45686f3b27e5f65
#
_entry.id   c0fff645b3b7baa3b45686f3b27e5f65
#
_cell.length_a   1.000
_cell.length_b   1.000
_cell.length_c   1.000
_cell.angle_alpha   90.00
_cell.angle_beta   90.00
_cell.angle_gamma   90.00
#
_symmetry.space_group_name_H-M   'P 1'
#
loop_
_entity.id
_entity.type
_entity.pdbx_description
1 polymer ?
#
loop_
_entity_poly.entity_id
_entity_poly.type
_entity_poly.pdbx_seq_one_letter_code
_entity_poly.pdbx_strand_id
1 'polypeptide(L)'
;MPLVNYTEDPLHVLHPKDGAAGTDRPKALLDAVEEDPDPLLKLAAAHVVSSQQFSRDELLQLFRLAAQYETTPALMHLPLAGKILISAFYEPSTRTRLSFESAWHRLGGAVMSITDPKSTGIAKGESLADIAEMFNNYGDVLVLRSSDGEAAHNMLENLRIPLVNAGNGIDEHPTQALADVYTLAKWRPELFTGQVAPESRIKVGIIGVPSRMRTVRSLLRMLSLFPDAIDEVVIISREDENFDPGQREELEEAGLSLRLVHELDPLLPELDVVYINAIAWVGDTFEAMGEGLKLDRDSPLKKDAVILHPLARGDELSTDLDDSPHNWYFAQARGAVFVRMALLTTVVRRISAVMDTPEN
;
A
#
# COMPACT_ATOMS: atom_id res chain seq x y z
N MET A 1 40.54 1.10 -16.95
CA MET A 1 39.23 1.68 -16.70
C MET A 1 39.27 3.11 -17.24
N PRO A 2 38.40 3.52 -18.16
CA PRO A 2 38.32 4.93 -18.52
C PRO A 2 37.88 5.72 -17.29
N LEU A 3 38.57 6.82 -17.01
CA LEU A 3 38.18 7.76 -15.96
C LEU A 3 36.76 8.27 -16.32
N VAL A 4 35.78 8.01 -15.46
CA VAL A 4 34.44 8.59 -15.59
C VAL A 4 34.59 10.10 -15.47
N ASN A 5 34.23 10.81 -16.51
CA ASN A 5 34.33 12.25 -16.52
C ASN A 5 33.09 12.83 -15.84
N TYR A 6 33.21 13.24 -14.58
CA TYR A 6 32.14 13.83 -13.76
C TYR A 6 31.87 15.32 -14.10
N THR A 7 31.96 15.69 -15.37
CA THR A 7 31.80 17.10 -15.81
C THR A 7 30.35 17.60 -15.80
N GLU A 8 29.35 16.71 -15.64
CA GLU A 8 27.97 17.11 -15.34
C GLU A 8 27.64 16.45 -13.99
N ASP A 9 27.67 17.20 -12.96
CA ASP A 9 27.80 16.87 -11.57
C ASP A 9 26.79 15.80 -11.05
N PRO A 10 27.09 14.47 -11.17
CA PRO A 10 26.22 13.41 -10.66
C PRO A 10 26.24 13.34 -9.13
N LEU A 11 27.02 14.21 -8.46
CA LEU A 11 27.13 14.25 -7.00
C LEU A 11 26.10 15.21 -6.38
N HIS A 12 25.40 16.02 -7.18
CA HIS A 12 24.31 16.84 -6.69
C HIS A 12 23.07 15.97 -6.43
N VAL A 13 22.50 16.16 -5.25
CA VAL A 13 21.21 15.53 -4.92
C VAL A 13 20.16 16.12 -5.83
N LEU A 14 19.61 15.29 -6.72
CA LEU A 14 18.52 15.70 -7.59
C LEU A 14 17.29 16.00 -6.73
N HIS A 15 16.77 17.21 -6.86
CA HIS A 15 15.46 17.51 -6.30
C HIS A 15 14.39 16.66 -6.99
N PRO A 16 13.35 16.21 -6.24
CA PRO A 16 12.22 15.52 -6.86
C PRO A 16 11.70 16.38 -8.02
N LYS A 17 11.56 15.77 -9.19
CA LYS A 17 10.85 16.44 -10.30
C LYS A 17 9.41 16.69 -9.86
N ASP A 18 8.83 17.79 -10.32
CA ASP A 18 7.42 18.11 -10.11
C ASP A 18 6.49 16.98 -10.62
N GLY A 19 5.25 17.02 -10.23
CA GLY A 19 4.26 16.00 -10.57
C GLY A 19 4.11 14.92 -9.51
N ALA A 20 4.18 13.63 -9.88
CA ALA A 20 3.92 12.51 -8.97
C ALA A 20 4.88 12.44 -7.77
N ALA A 21 6.12 12.94 -7.91
CA ALA A 21 7.14 12.91 -6.86
C ALA A 21 7.17 14.18 -5.99
N GLY A 22 6.46 15.25 -6.37
CA GLY A 22 6.41 16.53 -5.65
C GLY A 22 5.48 16.53 -4.45
N THR A 23 5.32 17.72 -3.83
CA THR A 23 4.43 17.92 -2.68
C THR A 23 3.08 18.53 -3.04
N ASP A 24 2.86 18.93 -4.29
CA ASP A 24 1.62 19.59 -4.70
C ASP A 24 0.41 18.65 -4.65
N ARG A 25 0.60 17.37 -5.00
CA ARG A 25 -0.45 16.35 -4.93
C ARG A 25 -0.91 16.05 -3.51
N PRO A 26 -0.02 15.78 -2.54
CA PRO A 26 -0.47 15.63 -1.14
C PRO A 26 -1.04 16.92 -0.56
N LYS A 27 -0.60 18.13 -0.95
CA LYS A 27 -1.26 19.39 -0.55
C LYS A 27 -2.69 19.47 -1.06
N ALA A 28 -2.92 19.15 -2.35
CA ALA A 28 -4.27 19.12 -2.90
C ALA A 28 -5.20 18.16 -2.14
N LEU A 29 -4.68 17.01 -1.68
CA LEU A 29 -5.44 16.09 -0.84
C LEU A 29 -5.73 16.66 0.54
N LEU A 30 -4.78 17.37 1.17
CA LEU A 30 -5.01 18.08 2.44
C LEU A 30 -6.12 19.13 2.33
N ASP A 31 -6.12 19.89 1.24
CA ASP A 31 -7.11 20.93 0.99
C ASP A 31 -8.51 20.35 0.71
N ALA A 32 -8.56 19.12 0.19
CA ALA A 32 -9.80 18.44 -0.19
C ALA A 32 -10.49 17.68 0.95
N VAL A 33 -9.74 17.24 1.97
CA VAL A 33 -10.26 16.46 3.11
C VAL A 33 -10.27 17.31 4.37
N GLU A 34 -11.44 17.61 4.91
CA GLU A 34 -11.57 18.27 6.21
C GLU A 34 -11.05 17.38 7.35
N GLU A 35 -10.41 17.99 8.34
CA GLU A 35 -9.85 17.27 9.50
C GLU A 35 -10.94 16.78 10.43
N ASP A 36 -10.98 15.49 10.67
CA ASP A 36 -11.82 14.82 11.65
C ASP A 36 -11.00 13.71 12.34
N PRO A 37 -10.65 13.85 13.63
CA PRO A 37 -9.91 12.83 14.35
C PRO A 37 -10.76 11.60 14.75
N ASP A 38 -12.08 11.71 14.80
CA ASP A 38 -12.96 10.67 15.34
C ASP A 38 -12.83 9.30 14.67
N PRO A 39 -12.75 9.20 13.33
CA PRO A 39 -12.52 7.90 12.69
C PRO A 39 -11.19 7.26 13.11
N LEU A 40 -10.12 8.05 13.26
CA LEU A 40 -8.83 7.53 13.69
C LEU A 40 -8.81 7.15 15.17
N LEU A 41 -9.56 7.85 16.01
CA LEU A 41 -9.72 7.49 17.43
C LEU A 41 -10.42 6.14 17.60
N LYS A 42 -11.36 5.80 16.71
CA LYS A 42 -12.00 4.46 16.68
C LYS A 42 -11.03 3.35 16.28
N LEU A 43 -10.11 3.65 15.35
CA LEU A 43 -9.08 2.70 14.91
C LEU A 43 -7.91 2.59 15.92
N ALA A 44 -7.83 3.49 16.91
CA ALA A 44 -6.76 3.52 17.89
C ALA A 44 -6.70 2.24 18.72
N ALA A 45 -5.49 1.68 18.87
CA ALA A 45 -5.21 0.42 19.54
C ALA A 45 -5.82 -0.84 18.87
N ALA A 46 -6.39 -0.73 17.69
CA ALA A 46 -6.84 -1.90 16.94
C ALA A 46 -5.65 -2.69 16.37
N HIS A 47 -5.82 -4.00 16.25
CA HIS A 47 -4.98 -4.79 15.36
C HIS A 47 -5.40 -4.49 13.92
N VAL A 48 -4.46 -4.39 13.01
CA VAL A 48 -4.71 -4.18 11.57
C VAL A 48 -4.26 -5.43 10.83
N VAL A 49 -5.18 -6.34 10.61
CA VAL A 49 -4.90 -7.66 10.01
C VAL A 49 -5.53 -7.83 8.63
N SER A 50 -6.64 -7.12 8.35
CA SER A 50 -7.39 -7.23 7.11
C SER A 50 -7.75 -5.86 6.55
N SER A 51 -7.88 -5.79 5.22
CA SER A 51 -8.42 -4.62 4.51
C SER A 51 -9.90 -4.38 4.78
N GLN A 52 -10.65 -5.37 5.25
CA GLN A 52 -12.05 -5.27 5.63
C GLN A 52 -12.31 -4.42 6.88
N GLN A 53 -11.28 -4.19 7.69
CA GLN A 53 -11.40 -3.46 8.96
C GLN A 53 -11.58 -1.96 8.79
N PHE A 54 -11.34 -1.43 7.58
CA PHE A 54 -11.37 0.00 7.33
C PHE A 54 -12.73 0.45 6.80
N SER A 55 -13.21 1.56 7.32
CA SER A 55 -14.29 2.35 6.74
C SER A 55 -13.73 3.40 5.77
N ARG A 56 -14.60 3.98 4.93
CA ARG A 56 -14.28 5.10 4.04
C ARG A 56 -13.69 6.29 4.83
N ASP A 57 -14.32 6.67 5.94
CA ASP A 57 -13.91 7.83 6.73
C ASP A 57 -12.55 7.62 7.41
N GLU A 58 -12.28 6.42 7.91
CA GLU A 58 -10.95 6.06 8.44
C GLU A 58 -9.88 6.15 7.37
N LEU A 59 -10.14 5.68 6.14
CA LEU A 59 -9.21 5.81 5.03
C LEU A 59 -8.94 7.28 4.68
N LEU A 60 -9.98 8.11 4.58
CA LEU A 60 -9.82 9.53 4.26
C LEU A 60 -8.98 10.25 5.30
N GLN A 61 -9.22 10.01 6.59
CA GLN A 61 -8.44 10.64 7.66
C GLN A 61 -7.00 10.09 7.75
N LEU A 62 -6.78 8.79 7.50
CA LEU A 62 -5.43 8.24 7.37
C LEU A 62 -4.67 8.89 6.20
N PHE A 63 -5.33 9.08 5.07
CA PHE A 63 -4.72 9.70 3.89
C PHE A 63 -4.44 11.19 4.11
N ARG A 64 -5.33 11.90 4.78
CA ARG A 64 -5.11 13.28 5.16
C ARG A 64 -3.89 13.41 6.09
N LEU A 65 -3.82 12.59 7.15
CA LEU A 65 -2.67 12.59 8.06
C LEU A 65 -1.36 12.20 7.35
N ALA A 66 -1.42 11.22 6.42
CA ALA A 66 -0.28 10.85 5.59
C ALA A 66 0.18 12.01 4.71
N ALA A 67 -0.75 12.74 4.09
CA ALA A 67 -0.46 13.92 3.30
C ALA A 67 0.14 15.06 4.13
N GLN A 68 -0.31 15.25 5.36
CA GLN A 68 0.29 16.19 6.32
C GLN A 68 1.75 15.84 6.60
N TYR A 69 2.06 14.57 6.87
CA TYR A 69 3.44 14.11 7.06
C TYR A 69 4.30 14.27 5.79
N GLU A 70 3.72 14.06 4.62
CA GLU A 70 4.45 14.18 3.35
C GLU A 70 4.77 15.63 2.98
N THR A 71 3.89 16.57 3.34
CA THR A 71 4.02 18.00 2.98
C THR A 71 4.78 18.82 3.99
N THR A 72 4.74 18.45 5.26
CA THR A 72 5.26 19.27 6.36
C THR A 72 6.16 18.47 7.31
N PRO A 73 7.31 17.96 6.83
CA PRO A 73 8.20 17.13 7.65
C PRO A 73 8.71 17.85 8.92
N ALA A 74 8.79 19.18 8.89
CA ALA A 74 9.24 19.99 10.03
C ALA A 74 8.25 20.03 11.20
N LEU A 75 6.96 19.69 10.97
CA LEU A 75 5.94 19.58 12.02
C LEU A 75 5.87 18.20 12.67
N MET A 76 6.82 17.32 12.37
CA MET A 76 6.90 16.03 13.05
C MET A 76 7.33 16.24 14.50
N HIS A 77 6.36 16.31 15.40
CA HIS A 77 6.57 16.45 16.84
C HIS A 77 7.12 15.19 17.52
N LEU A 78 7.70 14.24 16.73
CA LEU A 78 8.20 12.94 17.19
C LEU A 78 7.18 12.22 18.10
N PRO A 79 5.95 11.98 17.64
CA PRO A 79 4.86 11.48 18.47
C PRO A 79 5.14 10.10 19.07
N LEU A 80 6.13 9.37 18.53
CA LEU A 80 6.52 8.03 18.97
C LEU A 80 7.84 8.02 19.74
N ALA A 81 8.33 9.18 20.21
CA ALA A 81 9.51 9.23 21.06
C ALA A 81 9.35 8.30 22.28
N GLY A 82 10.35 7.45 22.52
CA GLY A 82 10.33 6.47 23.61
C GLY A 82 9.52 5.20 23.35
N LYS A 83 8.90 5.07 22.16
CA LYS A 83 8.17 3.87 21.74
C LYS A 83 9.06 2.92 20.94
N ILE A 84 8.76 1.63 20.99
CA ILE A 84 9.51 0.56 20.33
C ILE A 84 8.60 -0.19 19.36
N LEU A 85 9.03 -0.25 18.10
CA LEU A 85 8.45 -1.13 17.09
C LEU A 85 9.17 -2.48 17.11
N ILE A 86 8.43 -3.58 17.18
CA ILE A 86 8.92 -4.90 16.83
C ILE A 86 8.62 -5.15 15.35
N SER A 87 9.67 -5.20 14.53
CA SER A 87 9.62 -5.43 13.08
C SER A 87 9.97 -6.88 12.80
N ALA A 88 8.95 -7.77 12.79
CA ALA A 88 9.14 -9.20 12.59
C ALA A 88 8.81 -9.61 11.15
N PHE A 89 9.84 -9.81 10.33
CA PHE A 89 9.72 -10.20 8.93
C PHE A 89 10.29 -11.60 8.73
N TYR A 90 9.43 -12.59 8.83
CA TYR A 90 9.76 -14.01 8.67
C TYR A 90 9.77 -14.46 7.21
N GLU A 91 9.30 -13.60 6.31
CA GLU A 91 9.42 -13.72 4.86
C GLU A 91 10.26 -12.55 4.32
N PRO A 92 11.19 -12.77 3.36
CA PRO A 92 12.00 -11.70 2.78
C PRO A 92 11.16 -10.57 2.20
N SER A 93 11.40 -9.35 2.66
CA SER A 93 10.70 -8.16 2.18
C SER A 93 11.50 -6.89 2.47
N THR A 94 12.32 -6.47 1.51
CA THR A 94 13.14 -5.27 1.68
C THR A 94 12.30 -4.00 1.75
N ARG A 95 11.42 -3.76 0.78
CA ARG A 95 10.64 -2.52 0.69
C ARG A 95 9.65 -2.35 1.82
N THR A 96 8.83 -3.35 2.09
CA THR A 96 7.82 -3.27 3.15
C THR A 96 8.49 -3.06 4.50
N ARG A 97 9.52 -3.85 4.83
CA ARG A 97 10.26 -3.73 6.08
C ARG A 97 10.89 -2.34 6.23
N LEU A 98 11.73 -1.94 5.29
CA LEU A 98 12.42 -0.65 5.37
C LEU A 98 11.47 0.54 5.41
N SER A 99 10.31 0.47 4.75
CA SER A 99 9.34 1.55 4.79
C SER A 99 8.62 1.65 6.14
N PHE A 100 8.31 0.53 6.81
CA PHE A 100 7.80 0.55 8.18
C PHE A 100 8.84 1.06 9.18
N GLU A 101 10.06 0.56 9.10
CA GLU A 101 11.16 1.00 9.95
C GLU A 101 11.48 2.49 9.73
N SER A 102 11.52 2.94 8.46
CA SER A 102 11.66 4.36 8.12
C SER A 102 10.52 5.21 8.67
N ALA A 103 9.27 4.77 8.53
CA ALA A 103 8.11 5.48 9.06
C ALA A 103 8.22 5.65 10.58
N TRP A 104 8.57 4.58 11.29
CA TRP A 104 8.73 4.60 12.73
C TRP A 104 9.85 5.50 13.21
N HIS A 105 11.02 5.43 12.56
CA HIS A 105 12.16 6.30 12.89
C HIS A 105 11.86 7.77 12.63
N ARG A 106 11.15 8.10 11.55
CA ARG A 106 10.71 9.47 11.26
C ARG A 106 9.77 10.03 12.33
N LEU A 107 9.01 9.19 12.99
CA LEU A 107 8.13 9.53 14.10
C LEU A 107 8.85 9.54 15.46
N GLY A 108 10.17 9.27 15.50
CA GLY A 108 11.01 9.35 16.70
C GLY A 108 11.10 8.07 17.53
N GLY A 109 10.54 6.96 17.07
CA GLY A 109 10.59 5.68 17.77
C GLY A 109 11.84 4.85 17.49
N ALA A 110 12.11 3.87 18.36
CA ALA A 110 13.17 2.88 18.17
C ALA A 110 12.62 1.60 17.53
N VAL A 111 13.47 0.83 16.85
CA VAL A 111 13.08 -0.41 16.15
C VAL A 111 13.89 -1.60 16.67
N MET A 112 13.21 -2.71 16.94
CA MET A 112 13.77 -4.04 17.14
C MET A 112 13.39 -4.90 15.93
N SER A 113 14.37 -5.20 15.05
CA SER A 113 14.13 -5.90 13.79
C SER A 113 14.50 -7.37 13.89
N ILE A 114 13.59 -8.26 13.45
CA ILE A 114 13.77 -9.70 13.33
C ILE A 114 13.54 -10.07 11.86
N THR A 115 14.58 -10.55 11.19
CA THR A 115 14.54 -10.86 9.74
C THR A 115 14.71 -12.34 9.42
N ASP A 116 15.00 -13.14 10.43
CA ASP A 116 15.14 -14.59 10.28
C ASP A 116 14.46 -15.29 11.49
N PRO A 117 13.37 -16.04 11.27
CA PRO A 117 12.71 -16.80 12.33
C PRO A 117 13.66 -17.82 12.99
N LYS A 118 14.70 -18.28 12.27
CA LYS A 118 15.72 -19.18 12.82
C LYS A 118 16.57 -18.53 13.89
N SER A 119 16.61 -17.21 13.97
CA SER A 119 17.29 -16.46 15.04
C SER A 119 16.46 -16.31 16.31
N THR A 120 15.22 -16.81 16.31
CA THR A 120 14.25 -16.73 17.43
C THR A 120 14.05 -18.09 18.06
N GLY A 121 13.25 -18.13 19.15
CA GLY A 121 12.79 -19.36 19.78
C GLY A 121 12.01 -20.29 18.87
N ILE A 122 11.42 -19.78 17.77
CA ILE A 122 10.73 -20.59 16.74
C ILE A 122 11.62 -21.73 16.25
N ALA A 123 12.90 -21.47 16.04
CA ALA A 123 13.87 -22.49 15.62
C ALA A 123 14.03 -23.64 16.64
N LYS A 124 13.60 -23.43 17.89
CA LYS A 124 13.65 -24.41 18.98
C LYS A 124 12.27 -24.98 19.31
N GLY A 125 11.25 -24.64 18.53
CA GLY A 125 9.87 -25.09 18.75
C GLY A 125 9.09 -24.25 19.76
N GLU A 126 9.53 -23.02 20.08
CA GLU A 126 8.78 -22.07 20.89
C GLU A 126 7.45 -21.73 20.19
N SER A 127 6.36 -21.68 20.96
CA SER A 127 5.04 -21.39 20.42
C SER A 127 4.91 -19.91 20.03
N LEU A 128 4.03 -19.61 19.03
CA LEU A 128 3.70 -18.23 18.69
C LEU A 128 3.06 -17.47 19.86
N ALA A 129 2.38 -18.17 20.77
CA ALA A 129 1.80 -17.60 21.98
C ALA A 129 2.89 -17.11 22.96
N ASP A 130 3.95 -17.91 23.19
CA ASP A 130 5.07 -17.51 24.04
C ASP A 130 5.83 -16.33 23.44
N ILE A 131 6.03 -16.34 22.11
CA ILE A 131 6.66 -15.23 21.38
C ILE A 131 5.82 -13.97 21.48
N ALA A 132 4.48 -14.06 21.35
CA ALA A 132 3.57 -12.93 21.51
C ALA A 132 3.67 -12.33 22.92
N GLU A 133 3.78 -13.18 23.95
CA GLU A 133 3.98 -12.72 25.33
C GLU A 133 5.30 -11.97 25.51
N MET A 134 6.40 -12.43 24.86
CA MET A 134 7.67 -11.69 24.88
C MET A 134 7.53 -10.35 24.17
N PHE A 135 6.84 -10.29 23.03
CA PHE A 135 6.62 -9.05 22.31
C PHE A 135 5.80 -8.03 23.11
N ASN A 136 4.81 -8.47 23.87
CA ASN A 136 4.04 -7.62 24.79
C ASN A 136 4.92 -6.90 25.83
N ASN A 137 6.03 -7.53 26.23
CA ASN A 137 6.94 -6.97 27.24
C ASN A 137 8.03 -6.08 26.64
N TYR A 138 8.31 -6.20 25.32
CA TYR A 138 9.46 -5.55 24.72
C TYR A 138 9.09 -4.42 23.77
N GLY A 139 7.88 -4.37 23.24
CA GLY A 139 7.47 -3.37 22.27
C GLY A 139 6.11 -2.74 22.52
N ASP A 140 5.80 -1.72 21.75
CA ASP A 140 4.53 -0.98 21.77
C ASP A 140 3.64 -1.32 20.57
N VAL A 141 4.20 -1.91 19.53
CA VAL A 141 3.51 -2.38 18.33
C VAL A 141 4.32 -3.48 17.65
N LEU A 142 3.63 -4.45 17.07
CA LEU A 142 4.20 -5.50 16.24
C LEU A 142 3.82 -5.27 14.77
N VAL A 143 4.81 -5.21 13.88
CA VAL A 143 4.61 -5.34 12.43
C VAL A 143 5.08 -6.72 12.03
N LEU A 144 4.14 -7.55 11.57
CA LEU A 144 4.40 -8.95 11.23
C LEU A 144 4.24 -9.20 9.74
N ARG A 145 5.24 -9.85 9.14
CA ARG A 145 5.15 -10.45 7.82
C ARG A 145 5.56 -11.93 7.90
N SER A 146 4.68 -12.82 7.45
CA SER A 146 4.91 -14.26 7.46
C SER A 146 4.45 -14.91 6.15
N SER A 147 5.10 -15.99 5.75
CA SER A 147 4.62 -16.88 4.69
C SER A 147 3.48 -17.79 5.17
N ASP A 148 3.35 -17.98 6.48
CA ASP A 148 2.22 -18.65 7.10
C ASP A 148 1.04 -17.67 7.18
N GLY A 149 -0.05 -17.97 6.45
CA GLY A 149 -1.26 -17.13 6.41
C GLY A 149 -1.96 -17.00 7.77
N GLU A 150 -1.81 -17.99 8.63
CA GLU A 150 -2.43 -18.02 9.96
C GLU A 150 -1.57 -17.38 11.06
N ALA A 151 -0.30 -17.08 10.79
CA ALA A 151 0.63 -16.60 11.84
C ALA A 151 0.13 -15.34 12.55
N ALA A 152 -0.44 -14.38 11.81
CA ALA A 152 -1.00 -13.17 12.40
C ALA A 152 -2.18 -13.51 13.32
N HIS A 153 -3.13 -14.32 12.83
CA HIS A 153 -4.32 -14.70 13.59
C HIS A 153 -3.96 -15.51 14.84
N ASN A 154 -3.02 -16.44 14.74
CA ASN A 154 -2.57 -17.27 15.85
C ASN A 154 -1.89 -16.46 16.98
N MET A 155 -1.36 -15.28 16.67
CA MET A 155 -0.76 -14.40 17.69
C MET A 155 -1.77 -13.47 18.36
N LEU A 156 -2.90 -13.14 17.69
CA LEU A 156 -3.87 -12.14 18.17
C LEU A 156 -4.40 -12.42 19.57
N GLU A 157 -4.71 -13.67 19.89
CA GLU A 157 -5.29 -14.05 21.19
C GLU A 157 -4.36 -13.75 22.38
N ASN A 158 -3.05 -13.68 22.13
CA ASN A 158 -2.02 -13.49 23.15
C ASN A 158 -1.38 -12.09 23.11
N LEU A 159 -1.68 -11.28 22.09
CA LEU A 159 -1.11 -9.94 21.96
C LEU A 159 -1.93 -8.89 22.72
N ARG A 160 -1.23 -8.05 23.50
CA ARG A 160 -1.75 -6.87 24.18
C ARG A 160 -1.26 -5.56 23.56
N ILE A 161 -0.35 -5.64 22.62
CA ILE A 161 0.10 -4.54 21.78
C ILE A 161 -0.54 -4.66 20.39
N PRO A 162 -0.79 -3.56 19.66
CA PRO A 162 -1.31 -3.63 18.31
C PRO A 162 -0.43 -4.48 17.39
N LEU A 163 -1.07 -5.26 16.52
CA LEU A 163 -0.42 -5.97 15.42
C LEU A 163 -0.81 -5.32 14.09
N VAL A 164 0.16 -5.09 13.23
CA VAL A 164 -0.05 -4.65 11.84
C VAL A 164 0.45 -5.73 10.88
N ASN A 165 -0.46 -6.26 10.08
CA ASN A 165 -0.18 -7.22 9.03
C ASN A 165 0.57 -6.56 7.85
N ALA A 166 1.83 -6.94 7.65
CA ALA A 166 2.68 -6.48 6.55
C ALA A 166 2.73 -7.48 5.38
N GLY A 167 1.73 -8.35 5.28
CA GLY A 167 1.54 -9.40 4.29
C GLY A 167 1.65 -10.80 4.91
N ASN A 168 0.57 -11.58 4.79
CA ASN A 168 0.50 -12.96 5.28
C ASN A 168 0.21 -13.92 4.13
N GLY A 169 1.11 -14.85 3.87
CA GLY A 169 0.97 -15.85 2.82
C GLY A 169 0.48 -15.27 1.50
N ILE A 170 -0.59 -15.84 0.96
CA ILE A 170 -1.28 -15.36 -0.26
C ILE A 170 -2.57 -14.59 0.08
N ASP A 171 -2.91 -14.44 1.36
CA ASP A 171 -4.20 -13.94 1.82
C ASP A 171 -4.35 -12.43 1.65
N GLU A 172 -3.76 -11.60 2.50
CA GLU A 172 -3.94 -10.16 2.46
C GLU A 172 -2.63 -9.36 2.61
N HIS A 173 -2.65 -8.12 2.10
CA HIS A 173 -1.64 -7.11 2.35
C HIS A 173 -2.29 -5.73 2.57
N PRO A 174 -3.00 -5.51 3.69
CA PRO A 174 -3.82 -4.31 3.89
C PRO A 174 -3.00 -3.02 3.76
N THR A 175 -1.76 -3.00 4.26
CA THR A 175 -0.92 -1.79 4.21
C THR A 175 -0.31 -1.50 2.82
N GLN A 176 -0.35 -2.45 1.89
CA GLN A 176 -0.06 -2.17 0.49
C GLN A 176 -1.28 -1.51 -0.16
N ALA A 177 -2.47 -2.04 0.06
CA ALA A 177 -3.70 -1.45 -0.45
C ALA A 177 -3.91 -0.02 0.06
N LEU A 178 -3.57 0.26 1.33
CA LEU A 178 -3.53 1.64 1.86
C LEU A 178 -2.62 2.54 1.03
N ALA A 179 -1.42 2.07 0.65
CA ALA A 179 -0.48 2.85 -0.16
C ALA A 179 -1.00 3.05 -1.59
N ASP A 180 -1.66 2.05 -2.16
CA ASP A 180 -2.22 2.08 -3.49
C ASP A 180 -3.36 3.10 -3.57
N VAL A 181 -4.35 3.01 -2.67
CA VAL A 181 -5.49 3.93 -2.64
C VAL A 181 -5.07 5.34 -2.23
N TYR A 182 -4.11 5.50 -1.30
CA TYR A 182 -3.51 6.81 -0.99
C TYR A 182 -2.89 7.47 -2.23
N THR A 183 -2.26 6.68 -3.08
CA THR A 183 -1.67 7.18 -4.33
C THR A 183 -2.75 7.67 -5.30
N LEU A 184 -3.85 6.95 -5.42
CA LEU A 184 -5.01 7.38 -6.21
C LEU A 184 -5.66 8.64 -5.62
N ALA A 185 -5.80 8.71 -4.31
CA ALA A 185 -6.34 9.89 -3.62
C ALA A 185 -5.46 11.13 -3.81
N LYS A 186 -4.13 10.99 -3.83
CA LYS A 186 -3.22 12.08 -4.20
C LYS A 186 -3.30 12.47 -5.69
N TRP A 187 -3.47 11.47 -6.55
CA TRP A 187 -3.57 11.73 -7.98
C TRP A 187 -4.81 12.54 -8.33
N ARG A 188 -5.96 12.15 -7.79
CA ARG A 188 -7.26 12.81 -8.02
C ARG A 188 -8.09 12.86 -6.74
N PRO A 189 -7.82 13.82 -5.82
CA PRO A 189 -8.53 13.93 -4.55
C PRO A 189 -10.06 14.03 -4.69
N GLU A 190 -10.53 14.69 -5.74
CA GLU A 190 -11.95 14.88 -6.03
C GLU A 190 -12.74 13.57 -6.17
N LEU A 191 -12.07 12.47 -6.54
CA LEU A 191 -12.70 11.14 -6.63
C LEU A 191 -13.10 10.58 -5.25
N PHE A 192 -12.44 11.03 -4.19
CA PHE A 192 -12.57 10.44 -2.86
C PHE A 192 -13.37 11.31 -1.88
N THR A 193 -13.57 12.60 -2.17
CA THR A 193 -14.04 13.59 -1.20
C THR A 193 -15.43 14.15 -1.47
N GLY A 194 -16.14 13.69 -2.49
CA GLY A 194 -17.45 14.24 -2.84
C GLY A 194 -18.30 13.31 -3.72
N GLN A 195 -19.37 13.87 -4.28
CA GLN A 195 -20.11 13.19 -5.34
C GLN A 195 -19.33 13.32 -6.65
N VAL A 196 -18.99 12.19 -7.25
CA VAL A 196 -18.26 12.13 -8.52
C VAL A 196 -19.26 12.06 -9.66
N ALA A 197 -19.20 13.04 -10.58
CA ALA A 197 -20.02 12.98 -11.79
C ALA A 197 -19.65 11.72 -12.60
N PRO A 198 -20.63 11.05 -13.21
CA PRO A 198 -20.40 9.78 -13.92
C PRO A 198 -19.25 9.85 -14.94
N GLU A 199 -19.14 10.97 -15.67
CA GLU A 199 -18.09 11.21 -16.67
C GLU A 199 -16.70 11.44 -16.08
N SER A 200 -16.61 11.68 -14.76
CA SER A 200 -15.36 11.88 -14.03
C SER A 200 -14.86 10.62 -13.33
N ARG A 201 -15.66 9.56 -13.28
CA ARG A 201 -15.29 8.27 -12.71
C ARG A 201 -14.14 7.65 -13.49
N ILE A 202 -13.35 6.81 -12.82
CA ILE A 202 -12.16 6.20 -13.42
C ILE A 202 -12.38 4.72 -13.77
N LYS A 203 -11.74 4.29 -14.85
CA LYS A 203 -11.58 2.88 -15.20
C LYS A 203 -10.23 2.37 -14.70
N VAL A 204 -10.28 1.31 -13.90
CA VAL A 204 -9.10 0.70 -13.27
C VAL A 204 -8.84 -0.65 -13.94
N GLY A 205 -7.75 -0.77 -14.69
CA GLY A 205 -7.27 -2.05 -15.22
C GLY A 205 -6.35 -2.74 -14.22
N ILE A 206 -6.62 -3.99 -13.93
CA ILE A 206 -5.78 -4.84 -13.07
C ILE A 206 -5.26 -6.02 -13.88
N ILE A 207 -3.95 -6.09 -14.08
CA ILE A 207 -3.30 -7.14 -14.84
C ILE A 207 -2.92 -8.29 -13.91
N GLY A 208 -3.53 -9.45 -14.10
CA GLY A 208 -3.26 -10.68 -13.36
C GLY A 208 -4.52 -11.32 -12.77
N VAL A 209 -4.32 -12.29 -11.87
CA VAL A 209 -5.37 -13.13 -11.28
C VAL A 209 -5.59 -12.71 -9.81
N PRO A 210 -6.66 -11.97 -9.48
CA PRO A 210 -6.95 -11.46 -8.13
C PRO A 210 -6.83 -12.50 -7.02
N SER A 211 -7.34 -13.73 -7.21
CA SER A 211 -7.29 -14.79 -6.21
C SER A 211 -5.86 -15.24 -5.83
N ARG A 212 -4.86 -14.97 -6.69
CA ARG A 212 -3.45 -15.30 -6.44
C ARG A 212 -2.60 -14.10 -6.02
N MET A 213 -3.21 -12.91 -5.98
CA MET A 213 -2.50 -11.64 -5.77
C MET A 213 -3.03 -10.95 -4.52
N ARG A 214 -2.44 -11.26 -3.34
CA ARG A 214 -2.86 -10.69 -2.05
C ARG A 214 -2.99 -9.16 -2.04
N THR A 215 -2.13 -8.46 -2.80
CA THR A 215 -2.19 -7.00 -2.92
C THR A 215 -3.43 -6.55 -3.67
N VAL A 216 -3.81 -7.25 -4.73
CA VAL A 216 -5.01 -6.96 -5.53
C VAL A 216 -6.27 -7.29 -4.74
N ARG A 217 -6.28 -8.41 -4.01
CA ARG A 217 -7.40 -8.78 -3.14
C ARG A 217 -7.71 -7.66 -2.14
N SER A 218 -6.69 -7.18 -1.43
CA SER A 218 -6.84 -6.07 -0.49
C SER A 218 -7.17 -4.74 -1.19
N LEU A 219 -6.61 -4.48 -2.39
CA LEU A 219 -6.90 -3.28 -3.18
C LEU A 219 -8.37 -3.23 -3.59
N LEU A 220 -8.92 -4.31 -4.16
CA LEU A 220 -10.30 -4.39 -4.60
C LEU A 220 -11.29 -4.12 -3.44
N ARG A 221 -11.01 -4.66 -2.25
CA ARG A 221 -11.81 -4.38 -1.05
C ARG A 221 -11.77 -2.91 -0.65
N MET A 222 -10.60 -2.26 -0.71
CA MET A 222 -10.51 -0.83 -0.40
C MET A 222 -11.14 0.05 -1.49
N LEU A 223 -11.06 -0.33 -2.76
CA LEU A 223 -11.74 0.37 -3.85
C LEU A 223 -13.28 0.28 -3.71
N SER A 224 -13.80 -0.83 -3.20
CA SER A 224 -15.24 -0.98 -2.98
C SER A 224 -15.82 -0.05 -1.91
N LEU A 225 -14.98 0.63 -1.12
CA LEU A 225 -15.40 1.71 -0.22
C LEU A 225 -15.65 3.04 -0.97
N PHE A 226 -15.27 3.12 -2.25
CA PHE A 226 -15.40 4.30 -3.10
C PHE A 226 -16.08 3.99 -4.44
N PRO A 227 -17.24 3.29 -4.46
CA PRO A 227 -17.88 2.86 -5.71
C PRO A 227 -18.28 4.04 -6.61
N ASP A 228 -18.55 5.21 -6.01
CA ASP A 228 -18.88 6.42 -6.75
C ASP A 228 -17.68 7.00 -7.54
N ALA A 229 -16.46 6.64 -7.18
CA ALA A 229 -15.26 7.07 -7.87
C ALA A 229 -14.90 6.17 -9.07
N ILE A 230 -15.38 4.93 -9.07
CA ILE A 230 -15.00 3.88 -10.01
C ILE A 230 -16.13 3.67 -11.03
N ASP A 231 -15.81 3.83 -12.32
CA ASP A 231 -16.73 3.48 -13.41
C ASP A 231 -16.73 1.96 -13.62
N GLU A 232 -15.54 1.39 -13.74
CA GLU A 232 -15.37 -0.03 -13.98
C GLU A 232 -13.98 -0.50 -13.49
N VAL A 233 -13.92 -1.70 -12.94
CA VAL A 233 -12.67 -2.43 -12.73
C VAL A 233 -12.56 -3.53 -13.77
N VAL A 234 -11.53 -3.46 -14.61
CA VAL A 234 -11.27 -4.44 -15.67
C VAL A 234 -10.16 -5.38 -15.23
N ILE A 235 -10.48 -6.64 -15.05
CA ILE A 235 -9.49 -7.68 -14.79
C ILE A 235 -8.95 -8.16 -16.14
N ILE A 236 -7.64 -8.04 -16.33
CA ILE A 236 -6.95 -8.44 -17.55
C ILE A 236 -6.17 -9.72 -17.25
N SER A 237 -6.70 -10.84 -17.69
CA SER A 237 -6.15 -12.16 -17.39
C SER A 237 -6.49 -13.14 -18.52
N ARG A 238 -5.60 -14.09 -18.77
CA ARG A 238 -5.86 -15.20 -19.71
C ARG A 238 -6.68 -16.32 -19.11
N GLU A 239 -6.95 -16.27 -17.81
CA GLU A 239 -7.75 -17.26 -17.08
C GLU A 239 -9.20 -16.84 -16.99
N ASP A 240 -10.12 -17.79 -17.04
CA ASP A 240 -11.57 -17.52 -16.88
C ASP A 240 -11.96 -17.37 -15.40
N GLU A 241 -11.30 -18.13 -14.51
CA GLU A 241 -11.51 -18.08 -13.07
C GLU A 241 -10.46 -17.20 -12.40
N ASN A 242 -10.86 -16.03 -11.95
CA ASN A 242 -9.97 -14.99 -11.44
C ASN A 242 -10.19 -14.64 -9.98
N PHE A 243 -11.33 -15.00 -9.40
CA PHE A 243 -11.72 -14.65 -8.05
C PHE A 243 -11.83 -15.89 -7.16
N ASP A 244 -11.68 -15.70 -5.85
CA ASP A 244 -12.07 -16.73 -4.90
C ASP A 244 -13.61 -16.90 -4.88
N PRO A 245 -14.13 -18.05 -4.44
CA PRO A 245 -15.56 -18.27 -4.32
C PRO A 245 -16.25 -17.17 -3.49
N GLY A 246 -17.26 -16.49 -4.07
CA GLY A 246 -18.02 -15.43 -3.44
C GLY A 246 -17.36 -14.04 -3.46
N GLN A 247 -16.07 -13.93 -3.82
CA GLN A 247 -15.35 -12.65 -3.82
C GLN A 247 -15.90 -11.67 -4.87
N ARG A 248 -16.24 -12.16 -6.05
CA ARG A 248 -16.78 -11.33 -7.11
C ARG A 248 -18.14 -10.74 -6.71
N GLU A 249 -19.02 -11.59 -6.21
CA GLU A 249 -20.36 -11.22 -5.77
C GLU A 249 -20.28 -10.17 -4.65
N GLU A 250 -19.40 -10.36 -3.67
CA GLU A 250 -19.18 -9.40 -2.58
C GLU A 250 -18.78 -8.01 -3.11
N LEU A 251 -17.88 -7.95 -4.10
CA LEU A 251 -17.42 -6.70 -4.69
C LEU A 251 -18.49 -6.02 -5.54
N GLU A 252 -19.27 -6.79 -6.29
CA GLU A 252 -20.41 -6.30 -7.09
C GLU A 252 -21.55 -5.80 -6.17
N GLU A 253 -21.84 -6.49 -5.07
CA GLU A 253 -22.81 -6.06 -4.05
C GLU A 253 -22.36 -4.76 -3.35
N ALA A 254 -21.05 -4.57 -3.19
CA ALA A 254 -20.47 -3.32 -2.69
C ALA A 254 -20.46 -2.17 -3.73
N GLY A 255 -20.94 -2.41 -4.95
CA GLY A 255 -21.17 -1.41 -5.98
C GLY A 255 -20.06 -1.29 -7.03
N LEU A 256 -19.07 -2.19 -7.07
CA LEU A 256 -18.09 -2.21 -8.14
C LEU A 256 -18.65 -2.91 -9.39
N SER A 257 -18.40 -2.32 -10.56
CA SER A 257 -18.63 -2.98 -11.86
C SER A 257 -17.36 -3.73 -12.26
N LEU A 258 -17.46 -5.05 -12.45
CA LEU A 258 -16.31 -5.92 -12.74
C LEU A 258 -16.43 -6.53 -14.14
N ARG A 259 -15.41 -6.36 -14.98
CA ARG A 259 -15.30 -6.96 -16.31
C ARG A 259 -14.01 -7.77 -16.43
N LEU A 260 -14.09 -8.95 -17.04
CA LEU A 260 -12.94 -9.77 -17.39
C LEU A 260 -12.61 -9.61 -18.87
N VAL A 261 -11.33 -9.46 -19.19
CA VAL A 261 -10.82 -9.35 -20.55
C VAL A 261 -9.50 -10.13 -20.67
N HIS A 262 -9.23 -10.69 -21.85
CA HIS A 262 -8.07 -11.55 -22.08
C HIS A 262 -6.91 -10.83 -22.80
N GLU A 263 -7.16 -9.66 -23.39
CA GLU A 263 -6.18 -8.88 -24.15
C GLU A 263 -5.96 -7.51 -23.51
N LEU A 264 -4.72 -7.08 -23.39
CA LEU A 264 -4.32 -5.82 -22.74
C LEU A 264 -4.38 -4.64 -23.71
N ASP A 265 -3.68 -4.71 -24.84
CA ASP A 265 -3.42 -3.56 -25.71
C ASP A 265 -4.68 -2.82 -26.17
N PRO A 266 -5.78 -3.49 -26.57
CA PRO A 266 -6.99 -2.78 -27.00
C PRO A 266 -7.65 -1.95 -25.90
N LEU A 267 -7.35 -2.25 -24.63
CA LEU A 267 -7.95 -1.60 -23.47
C LEU A 267 -7.15 -0.41 -22.93
N LEU A 268 -5.83 -0.42 -23.14
CA LEU A 268 -4.94 0.60 -22.56
C LEU A 268 -5.38 2.05 -22.86
N PRO A 269 -5.92 2.38 -24.06
CA PRO A 269 -6.44 3.72 -24.34
C PRO A 269 -7.68 4.12 -23.54
N GLU A 270 -8.38 3.17 -22.91
CA GLU A 270 -9.60 3.42 -22.12
C GLU A 270 -9.31 3.57 -20.63
N LEU A 271 -8.19 3.00 -20.14
CA LEU A 271 -7.89 2.89 -18.72
C LEU A 271 -7.28 4.18 -18.17
N ASP A 272 -7.79 4.63 -17.04
CA ASP A 272 -7.25 5.75 -16.27
C ASP A 272 -6.15 5.32 -15.32
N VAL A 273 -6.27 4.11 -14.79
CA VAL A 273 -5.30 3.47 -13.89
C VAL A 273 -4.96 2.09 -14.42
N VAL A 274 -3.68 1.78 -14.51
CA VAL A 274 -3.19 0.44 -14.82
C VAL A 274 -2.42 -0.09 -13.62
N TYR A 275 -2.99 -1.06 -12.93
CA TYR A 275 -2.32 -1.77 -11.84
C TYR A 275 -1.70 -3.05 -12.37
N ILE A 276 -0.39 -3.13 -12.33
CA ILE A 276 0.36 -4.32 -12.68
C ILE A 276 1.20 -4.77 -11.49
N ASN A 277 1.30 -6.06 -11.26
CA ASN A 277 2.13 -6.64 -10.21
C ASN A 277 3.10 -7.64 -10.83
N ALA A 278 4.22 -7.89 -10.16
CA ALA A 278 5.08 -9.00 -10.52
C ALA A 278 4.22 -10.27 -10.60
N ILE A 279 4.09 -10.81 -11.80
CA ILE A 279 3.36 -12.07 -12.03
C ILE A 279 4.14 -13.13 -11.26
N ALA A 280 3.52 -13.66 -10.22
CA ALA A 280 4.17 -14.61 -9.34
C ALA A 280 4.66 -15.81 -10.16
N TRP A 281 5.97 -15.99 -10.17
CA TRP A 281 6.64 -17.10 -10.84
C TRP A 281 6.24 -18.41 -10.16
N VAL A 282 5.24 -19.08 -10.67
CA VAL A 282 4.91 -20.46 -10.30
C VAL A 282 5.18 -21.33 -11.50
N GLY A 283 6.43 -21.82 -11.58
CA GLY A 283 6.89 -22.68 -12.67
C GLY A 283 7.21 -21.94 -13.97
N ASP A 284 7.69 -22.64 -14.98
CA ASP A 284 8.24 -22.19 -16.26
C ASP A 284 7.28 -21.42 -17.20
N THR A 285 6.32 -20.66 -16.69
CA THR A 285 5.17 -20.15 -17.44
C THR A 285 5.12 -18.66 -17.69
N PHE A 286 6.11 -17.85 -17.23
CA PHE A 286 6.11 -16.41 -17.58
C PHE A 286 6.24 -16.19 -19.09
N GLU A 287 7.10 -16.93 -19.77
CA GLU A 287 7.25 -16.83 -21.23
C GLU A 287 5.95 -17.12 -21.98
N ALA A 288 5.12 -18.02 -21.47
CA ALA A 288 3.83 -18.34 -22.09
C ALA A 288 2.67 -17.41 -21.66
N MET A 289 2.68 -16.88 -20.43
CA MET A 289 1.60 -16.02 -19.90
C MET A 289 1.94 -14.54 -19.97
N GLY A 290 3.20 -14.15 -20.03
CA GLY A 290 3.67 -12.76 -20.01
C GLY A 290 3.75 -12.08 -21.37
N GLU A 291 3.86 -12.82 -22.48
CA GLU A 291 3.78 -12.21 -23.81
C GLU A 291 2.40 -11.56 -24.01
N GLY A 292 2.39 -10.23 -24.23
CA GLY A 292 1.18 -9.42 -24.40
C GLY A 292 0.56 -8.87 -23.11
N LEU A 293 1.20 -9.05 -21.93
CA LEU A 293 0.82 -8.40 -20.67
C LEU A 293 1.91 -7.47 -20.12
N LYS A 294 2.88 -7.09 -20.95
CA LYS A 294 3.96 -6.19 -20.60
C LYS A 294 3.57 -4.74 -20.87
N LEU A 295 4.04 -3.83 -19.99
CA LEU A 295 3.97 -2.39 -20.21
C LEU A 295 5.36 -1.82 -20.52
N ASP A 296 5.44 -1.05 -21.60
CA ASP A 296 6.62 -0.32 -22.05
C ASP A 296 6.25 1.04 -22.66
N ARG A 297 7.24 1.75 -23.21
CA ARG A 297 7.03 3.09 -23.78
C ARG A 297 6.11 3.08 -25.01
N ASP A 298 6.00 1.99 -25.72
CA ASP A 298 5.18 1.85 -26.95
C ASP A 298 3.75 1.42 -26.61
N SER A 299 3.47 1.08 -25.37
CA SER A 299 2.14 0.72 -24.89
C SER A 299 1.15 1.88 -25.11
N PRO A 300 -0.02 1.64 -25.76
CA PRO A 300 -0.97 2.71 -26.14
C PRO A 300 -1.79 3.23 -24.96
N LEU A 301 -1.10 3.77 -23.95
CA LEU A 301 -1.72 4.29 -22.73
C LEU A 301 -2.54 5.56 -23.01
N LYS A 302 -3.65 5.73 -22.30
CA LYS A 302 -4.38 7.00 -22.24
C LYS A 302 -3.43 8.10 -21.74
N LYS A 303 -3.49 9.30 -22.33
CA LYS A 303 -2.53 10.40 -22.08
C LYS A 303 -2.28 10.68 -20.59
N ASP A 304 -3.34 10.66 -19.79
CA ASP A 304 -3.29 11.00 -18.37
C ASP A 304 -3.38 9.75 -17.46
N ALA A 305 -3.23 8.55 -18.03
CA ALA A 305 -3.23 7.31 -17.29
C ALA A 305 -2.05 7.23 -16.31
N VAL A 306 -2.27 6.57 -15.19
CA VAL A 306 -1.24 6.31 -14.18
C VAL A 306 -0.99 4.82 -14.04
N ILE A 307 0.28 4.43 -13.94
CA ILE A 307 0.69 3.05 -13.68
C ILE A 307 1.05 2.91 -12.22
N LEU A 308 0.45 1.93 -11.55
CA LEU A 308 0.76 1.50 -10.20
C LEU A 308 1.40 0.12 -10.21
N HIS A 309 2.39 -0.08 -9.34
CA HIS A 309 3.09 -1.35 -9.18
C HIS A 309 3.62 -1.47 -7.74
N PRO A 310 3.31 -2.52 -6.98
CA PRO A 310 3.77 -2.67 -5.58
C PRO A 310 5.27 -2.93 -5.45
N LEU A 311 5.97 -3.16 -6.57
CA LEU A 311 7.40 -3.46 -6.68
C LEU A 311 7.81 -4.72 -5.84
N ALA A 312 8.87 -5.49 -6.19
CA ALA A 312 9.81 -5.26 -7.32
C ALA A 312 9.17 -5.62 -8.63
N ARG A 313 9.43 -4.79 -9.63
CA ARG A 313 9.09 -5.14 -11.01
C ARG A 313 10.09 -6.16 -11.58
N GLY A 314 9.59 -7.00 -12.47
CA GLY A 314 10.34 -7.84 -13.38
C GLY A 314 10.23 -7.30 -14.81
N ASP A 315 10.10 -8.22 -15.77
CA ASP A 315 9.98 -7.90 -17.20
C ASP A 315 8.58 -7.37 -17.58
N GLU A 316 7.60 -7.47 -16.70
CA GLU A 316 6.23 -6.99 -16.91
C GLU A 316 6.12 -5.47 -17.00
N LEU A 317 7.06 -4.74 -16.41
CA LEU A 317 7.09 -3.27 -16.41
C LEU A 317 8.47 -2.75 -16.80
N SER A 318 8.58 -2.27 -18.03
CA SER A 318 9.84 -1.76 -18.59
C SER A 318 10.37 -0.53 -17.86
N THR A 319 11.71 -0.44 -17.75
CA THR A 319 12.38 0.72 -17.14
C THR A 319 12.34 1.97 -18.00
N ASP A 320 11.98 1.87 -19.29
CA ASP A 320 11.82 3.02 -20.18
C ASP A 320 10.57 3.87 -19.85
N LEU A 321 9.68 3.37 -19.01
CA LEU A 321 8.56 4.12 -18.44
C LEU A 321 8.93 5.01 -17.25
N ASP A 322 10.14 4.89 -16.70
CA ASP A 322 10.54 5.61 -15.49
C ASP A 322 10.53 7.14 -15.67
N ASP A 323 10.83 7.62 -16.86
CA ASP A 323 10.81 9.07 -17.21
C ASP A 323 9.47 9.51 -17.80
N SER A 324 8.48 8.63 -17.87
CA SER A 324 7.16 8.94 -18.43
C SER A 324 6.24 9.58 -17.38
N PRO A 325 5.22 10.36 -17.79
CA PRO A 325 4.21 10.91 -16.89
C PRO A 325 3.34 9.83 -16.25
N HIS A 326 3.35 8.61 -16.79
CA HIS A 326 2.60 7.46 -16.30
C HIS A 326 3.24 6.80 -15.06
N ASN A 327 4.50 7.11 -14.77
CA ASN A 327 5.21 6.58 -13.61
C ASN A 327 4.64 7.15 -12.31
N TRP A 328 3.71 6.39 -11.69
CA TRP A 328 3.22 6.65 -10.35
C TRP A 328 3.64 5.58 -9.34
N TYR A 329 4.28 4.49 -9.80
CA TYR A 329 4.75 3.40 -8.93
C TYR A 329 5.86 3.84 -7.97
N PHE A 330 6.69 4.82 -8.31
CA PHE A 330 7.66 5.37 -7.36
C PHE A 330 7.01 6.37 -6.38
N ALA A 331 6.02 7.14 -6.82
CA ALA A 331 5.21 7.97 -5.94
C ALA A 331 4.40 7.11 -4.95
N GLN A 332 3.89 5.95 -5.41
CA GLN A 332 3.25 4.92 -4.60
C GLN A 332 4.21 4.37 -3.52
N ALA A 333 5.42 3.98 -3.92
CA ALA A 333 6.44 3.48 -2.99
C ALA A 333 6.85 4.54 -1.95
N ARG A 334 6.97 5.82 -2.35
CA ARG A 334 7.21 6.94 -1.44
C ARG A 334 6.03 7.17 -0.51
N GLY A 335 4.82 7.23 -1.04
CA GLY A 335 3.57 7.43 -0.29
C GLY A 335 3.34 6.36 0.77
N ALA A 336 3.80 5.14 0.51
CA ALA A 336 3.72 4.04 1.48
C ALA A 336 4.42 4.33 2.81
N VAL A 337 5.46 5.15 2.85
CA VAL A 337 6.12 5.56 4.11
C VAL A 337 5.16 6.44 4.92
N PHE A 338 4.53 7.41 4.29
CA PHE A 338 3.70 8.40 4.98
C PHE A 338 2.36 7.82 5.44
N VAL A 339 1.73 6.94 4.64
CA VAL A 339 0.51 6.27 5.08
C VAL A 339 0.79 5.28 6.23
N ARG A 340 1.99 4.67 6.25
CA ARG A 340 2.44 3.87 7.40
C ARG A 340 2.74 4.72 8.62
N MET A 341 3.27 5.95 8.46
CA MET A 341 3.40 6.90 9.56
C MET A 341 2.03 7.23 10.16
N ALA A 342 1.03 7.54 9.34
CA ALA A 342 -0.33 7.82 9.80
C ALA A 342 -0.94 6.62 10.54
N LEU A 343 -0.85 5.42 9.94
CA LEU A 343 -1.36 4.20 10.55
C LEU A 343 -0.69 3.90 11.90
N LEU A 344 0.63 3.96 11.97
CA LEU A 344 1.39 3.68 13.20
C LEU A 344 1.11 4.69 14.31
N THR A 345 0.97 5.97 13.98
CA THR A 345 0.54 7.01 14.93
C THR A 345 -0.84 6.69 15.50
N THR A 346 -1.75 6.24 14.65
CA THR A 346 -3.12 5.88 15.02
C THR A 346 -3.15 4.67 15.96
N VAL A 347 -2.59 3.56 15.55
CA VAL A 347 -2.70 2.29 16.31
C VAL A 347 -2.00 2.35 17.66
N VAL A 348 -0.98 3.19 17.85
CA VAL A 348 -0.33 3.38 19.16
C VAL A 348 -0.92 4.54 19.98
N ARG A 349 -2.12 5.01 19.64
CA ARG A 349 -2.87 6.05 20.39
C ARG A 349 -2.12 7.38 20.51
N ARG A 350 -1.53 7.87 19.41
CA ARG A 350 -0.81 9.15 19.38
C ARG A 350 -1.46 10.21 18.49
N ILE A 351 -2.75 10.06 18.18
CA ILE A 351 -3.51 11.01 17.36
C ILE A 351 -3.53 12.40 17.98
N SER A 352 -3.78 12.53 19.27
CA SER A 352 -3.78 13.81 19.97
C SER A 352 -2.43 14.55 20.00
N ALA A 353 -1.34 13.89 19.62
CA ALA A 353 -0.05 14.55 19.47
C ALA A 353 0.12 15.26 18.11
N VAL A 354 -0.77 14.99 17.14
CA VAL A 354 -0.63 15.44 15.74
C VAL A 354 -1.92 16.03 15.15
N MET A 355 -3.06 15.86 15.81
CA MET A 355 -4.36 16.40 15.42
C MET A 355 -5.05 16.98 16.63
N ASP A 356 -5.89 17.98 16.42
CA ASP A 356 -6.75 18.50 17.49
C ASP A 356 -7.83 17.46 17.80
N THR A 357 -7.80 16.94 19.03
CA THR A 357 -8.80 15.97 19.51
C THR A 357 -9.68 16.62 20.56
N PRO A 358 -10.97 16.25 20.65
CA PRO A 358 -11.79 16.67 21.77
C PRO A 358 -11.10 16.32 23.10
N GLU A 359 -11.06 17.28 24.04
CA GLU A 359 -10.56 17.00 25.39
C GLU A 359 -11.45 15.92 26.03
N ASN A 360 -10.84 14.81 26.45
CA ASN A 360 -11.49 13.77 27.25
C ASN A 360 -11.66 14.21 28.70
#